data_4c1c4a5bbccacb69c1c02f95e70eda01
#
_entry.id   4c1c4a5bbccacb69c1c02f95e70eda01
#
_cell.length_a   1.000
_cell.length_b   1.000
_cell.length_c   1.000
_cell.angle_alpha   90.00
_cell.angle_beta   90.00
_cell.angle_gamma   90.00
#
_symmetry.space_group_name_H-M   'P 1'
#
loop_
_entity.id
_entity.type
_entity.pdbx_description
1 polymer ?
#
loop_
_entity_poly.entity_id
_entity_poly.type
_entity_poly.pdbx_seq_one_letter_code
_entity_poly.pdbx_strand_id
1 'polypeptide(L)'
;MITVVGTGLESGDITVRGKKAIKSALELYSRTKTRYKSQPLCEKFSQAESYEQLDEYIVEFLLVRAEQCDKVVYITMGDGFGDTVVKKLSEKTRTEIIPGVADNRSRLPSGSFMTLSAYDIGRAENIDTRFPLLVYQIDDKFVAGDVKLALMKFYPDDYRVRLTSGKTAFDVKLSELDHADIRQGSSIYLDEDVRLVGKKRYGYCDLLYIMKRLTAPDGCPWDRAQTH
;
A
#
# COMPACT_ATOMS: atom_id res chain seq x y z
N MET A 1 24.48 12.05 -3.91
CA MET A 1 23.57 11.23 -3.08
C MET A 1 22.27 12.00 -2.87
N ILE A 2 21.10 11.37 -3.05
CA ILE A 2 19.80 12.02 -2.88
C ILE A 2 19.22 11.60 -1.53
N THR A 3 18.75 12.58 -0.74
CA THR A 3 18.01 12.29 0.49
C THR A 3 16.52 12.41 0.23
N VAL A 4 15.78 11.34 0.49
CA VAL A 4 14.31 11.32 0.44
C VAL A 4 13.76 11.51 1.85
N VAL A 5 12.77 12.39 2.01
CA VAL A 5 12.11 12.62 3.29
C VAL A 5 10.62 12.33 3.17
N GLY A 6 10.16 11.31 3.86
CA GLY A 6 8.75 11.06 4.10
C GLY A 6 8.19 12.10 5.09
N THR A 7 7.12 12.80 4.70
CA THR A 7 6.56 13.89 5.51
C THR A 7 5.40 13.44 6.39
N GLY A 8 5.00 12.16 6.29
CA GLY A 8 3.75 11.69 6.85
C GLY A 8 2.54 12.29 6.13
N LEU A 9 1.37 12.10 6.68
CA LEU A 9 0.10 12.59 6.12
C LEU A 9 -0.30 13.95 6.71
N GLU A 10 0.00 14.16 7.98
CA GLU A 10 -0.36 15.39 8.71
C GLU A 10 0.85 16.20 9.15
N SER A 11 0.59 17.42 9.65
CA SER A 11 1.66 18.37 9.96
C SER A 11 2.60 17.92 11.10
N GLY A 12 2.21 16.97 11.93
CA GLY A 12 3.00 16.41 13.02
C GLY A 12 3.79 15.16 12.69
N ASP A 13 3.56 14.55 11.54
CA ASP A 13 4.01 13.21 11.19
C ASP A 13 5.45 13.13 10.71
N ILE A 14 6.04 14.25 10.38
CA ILE A 14 7.43 14.29 9.98
C ILE A 14 8.35 14.09 11.19
N THR A 15 9.32 13.21 11.03
CA THR A 15 10.32 12.96 12.07
C THR A 15 11.24 14.17 12.31
N VAL A 16 11.86 14.25 13.50
CA VAL A 16 12.86 15.28 13.80
C VAL A 16 14.03 15.24 12.82
N ARG A 17 14.44 14.03 12.39
CA ARG A 17 15.49 13.82 11.38
C ARG A 17 15.06 14.38 10.03
N GLY A 18 13.81 14.12 9.60
CA GLY A 18 13.26 14.67 8.37
C GLY A 18 13.21 16.21 8.39
N LYS A 19 12.75 16.81 9.50
CA LYS A 19 12.78 18.28 9.66
C LYS A 19 14.19 18.87 9.54
N LYS A 20 15.20 18.22 10.12
CA LYS A 20 16.61 18.64 10.01
C LYS A 20 17.10 18.54 8.57
N ALA A 21 16.81 17.42 7.87
CA ALA A 21 17.19 17.23 6.47
C ALA A 21 16.60 18.32 5.56
N ILE A 22 15.30 18.61 5.70
CA ILE A 22 14.63 19.69 4.95
C ILE A 22 15.28 21.05 5.22
N LYS A 23 15.58 21.36 6.48
CA LYS A 23 16.21 22.65 6.85
C LYS A 23 17.63 22.79 6.30
N SER A 24 18.37 21.70 6.16
CA SER A 24 19.75 21.69 5.66
C SER A 24 19.85 21.51 4.15
N ALA A 25 18.72 21.30 3.45
CA ALA A 25 18.69 21.15 2.01
C ALA A 25 19.14 22.44 1.32
N LEU A 26 20.02 22.30 0.32
CA LEU A 26 20.33 23.36 -0.63
C LEU A 26 19.29 23.42 -1.73
N GLU A 27 18.78 22.27 -2.12
CA GLU A 27 17.70 22.12 -3.08
C GLU A 27 16.63 21.19 -2.53
N LEU A 28 15.38 21.64 -2.59
CA LEU A 28 14.24 20.94 -2.03
C LEU A 28 13.15 20.76 -3.10
N TYR A 29 12.84 19.51 -3.43
CA TYR A 29 11.93 19.13 -4.48
C TYR A 29 10.78 18.27 -3.95
N SER A 30 9.67 18.25 -4.69
CA SER A 30 8.52 17.38 -4.44
C SER A 30 7.79 17.13 -5.75
N ARG A 31 6.95 16.08 -5.81
CA ARG A 31 6.08 15.87 -6.98
C ARG A 31 5.09 17.03 -7.14
N THR A 32 4.36 17.36 -6.09
CA THR A 32 3.32 18.39 -6.06
C THR A 32 3.63 19.47 -5.04
N LYS A 33 2.87 20.55 -5.01
CA LYS A 33 2.99 21.59 -3.99
C LYS A 33 2.88 21.02 -2.57
N THR A 34 3.75 21.46 -1.69
CA THR A 34 3.77 21.07 -0.29
C THR A 34 3.87 22.28 0.64
N ARG A 35 3.60 22.04 1.92
CA ARG A 35 3.79 23.07 2.98
C ARG A 35 5.24 23.43 3.26
N TYR A 36 6.21 22.70 2.72
CA TYR A 36 7.64 22.85 2.99
C TYR A 36 8.38 23.75 2.01
N LYS A 37 7.65 24.52 1.18
CA LYS A 37 8.22 25.41 0.16
C LYS A 37 9.19 24.68 -0.81
N SER A 38 8.93 23.42 -1.08
CA SER A 38 9.64 22.66 -2.10
C SER A 38 9.23 23.11 -3.50
N GLN A 39 10.12 22.94 -4.47
CA GLN A 39 9.80 23.15 -5.87
C GLN A 39 8.95 21.96 -6.38
N PRO A 40 7.72 22.17 -6.83
CA PRO A 40 6.87 21.10 -7.36
C PRO A 40 7.29 20.73 -8.78
N LEU A 41 7.67 19.47 -8.99
CA LEU A 41 8.20 19.02 -10.27
C LEU A 41 7.10 18.68 -11.29
N CYS A 42 5.87 18.39 -10.86
CA CYS A 42 4.74 18.20 -11.78
C CYS A 42 4.42 19.47 -12.61
N GLU A 43 4.65 20.66 -12.05
CA GLU A 43 4.47 21.92 -12.78
C GLU A 43 5.59 22.12 -13.81
N LYS A 44 6.82 21.70 -13.48
CA LYS A 44 7.96 21.78 -14.38
C LYS A 44 7.85 20.83 -15.58
N PHE A 45 7.26 19.65 -15.36
CA PHE A 45 7.11 18.59 -16.36
C PHE A 45 5.64 18.40 -16.77
N SER A 46 4.90 19.49 -16.91
CA SER A 46 3.47 19.49 -17.27
C SER A 46 3.19 18.89 -18.66
N GLN A 47 4.20 18.70 -19.51
CA GLN A 47 4.12 18.06 -20.81
C GLN A 47 4.08 16.53 -20.75
N ALA A 48 4.26 15.90 -19.58
CA ALA A 48 4.20 14.46 -19.44
C ALA A 48 2.78 13.94 -19.77
N GLU A 49 2.70 12.96 -20.66
CA GLU A 49 1.44 12.37 -21.12
C GLU A 49 0.89 11.29 -20.16
N SER A 50 1.74 10.79 -19.26
CA SER A 50 1.38 9.78 -18.27
C SER A 50 2.11 10.00 -16.94
N TYR A 51 1.57 9.41 -15.85
CA TYR A 51 2.24 9.42 -14.55
C TYR A 51 3.60 8.70 -14.59
N GLU A 52 3.73 7.66 -15.37
CA GLU A 52 4.97 6.92 -15.52
C GLU A 52 6.05 7.75 -16.19
N GLN A 53 5.71 8.49 -17.25
CA GLN A 53 6.59 9.42 -17.93
C GLN A 53 6.98 10.60 -17.02
N LEU A 54 6.03 11.12 -16.25
CA LEU A 54 6.31 12.16 -15.26
C LEU A 54 7.34 11.67 -14.21
N ASP A 55 7.19 10.44 -13.73
CA ASP A 55 8.12 9.85 -12.78
C ASP A 55 9.53 9.71 -13.39
N GLU A 56 9.63 9.33 -14.64
CA GLU A 56 10.92 9.24 -15.34
C GLU A 56 11.60 10.60 -15.45
N TYR A 57 10.87 11.63 -15.85
CA TYR A 57 11.41 12.99 -15.92
C TYR A 57 11.85 13.50 -14.55
N ILE A 58 11.08 13.22 -13.48
CA ILE A 58 11.46 13.59 -12.12
C ILE A 58 12.75 12.87 -11.71
N VAL A 59 12.85 11.58 -11.96
CA VAL A 59 14.03 10.77 -11.63
C VAL A 59 15.27 11.29 -12.34
N GLU A 60 15.21 11.48 -13.66
CA GLU A 60 16.31 12.01 -14.44
C GLU A 60 16.76 13.39 -13.97
N PHE A 61 15.80 14.26 -13.72
CA PHE A 61 16.07 15.60 -13.18
C PHE A 61 16.81 15.55 -11.84
N LEU A 62 16.32 14.73 -10.89
CA LEU A 62 16.91 14.60 -9.57
C LEU A 62 18.32 14.01 -9.62
N LEU A 63 18.59 13.07 -10.55
CA LEU A 63 19.93 12.52 -10.77
C LEU A 63 20.91 13.60 -11.23
N VAL A 64 20.53 14.39 -12.24
CA VAL A 64 21.35 15.50 -12.73
C VAL A 64 21.60 16.54 -11.63
N ARG A 65 20.57 16.87 -10.82
CA ARG A 65 20.75 17.83 -9.71
C ARG A 65 21.69 17.29 -8.64
N ALA A 66 21.65 15.98 -8.35
CA ALA A 66 22.53 15.36 -7.37
C ALA A 66 24.02 15.30 -7.80
N GLU A 67 24.32 15.47 -9.08
CA GLU A 67 25.68 15.64 -9.58
C GLU A 67 26.19 17.07 -9.39
N GLN A 68 25.29 18.06 -9.38
CA GLN A 68 25.60 19.48 -9.32
C GLN A 68 25.48 20.06 -7.91
N CYS A 69 24.80 19.38 -7.01
CA CYS A 69 24.48 19.85 -5.66
C CYS A 69 24.62 18.73 -4.62
N ASP A 70 25.37 19.00 -3.55
CA ASP A 70 25.66 18.00 -2.51
C ASP A 70 24.47 17.66 -1.62
N LYS A 71 23.48 18.56 -1.51
CA LYS A 71 22.33 18.42 -0.58
C LYS A 71 20.99 18.57 -1.31
N VAL A 72 20.73 17.65 -2.19
CA VAL A 72 19.43 17.52 -2.86
C VAL A 72 18.49 16.69 -1.98
N VAL A 73 17.34 17.26 -1.65
CA VAL A 73 16.30 16.59 -0.88
C VAL A 73 15.02 16.51 -1.72
N TYR A 74 14.48 15.30 -1.83
CA TYR A 74 13.16 15.05 -2.39
C TYR A 74 12.18 14.68 -1.28
N ILE A 75 11.06 15.38 -1.20
CA ILE A 75 10.03 15.11 -0.19
C ILE A 75 8.81 14.44 -0.81
N THR A 76 8.27 13.47 -0.09
CA THR A 76 7.07 12.72 -0.48
C THR A 76 6.12 12.55 0.71
N MET A 77 4.88 12.19 0.45
CA MET A 77 3.90 11.86 1.50
C MET A 77 4.20 10.50 2.14
N GLY A 78 3.65 10.27 3.31
CA GLY A 78 3.78 9.01 4.04
C GLY A 78 5.19 8.77 4.53
N ASP A 79 5.63 7.51 4.45
CA ASP A 79 6.96 7.07 4.88
C ASP A 79 8.04 7.19 3.77
N GLY A 80 7.64 7.41 2.53
CA GLY A 80 8.53 7.52 1.38
C GLY A 80 8.83 6.20 0.66
N PHE A 81 8.55 5.05 1.24
CA PHE A 81 8.85 3.76 0.59
C PHE A 81 7.84 3.38 -0.50
N GLY A 82 6.61 3.87 -0.41
CA GLY A 82 5.55 3.62 -1.38
C GLY A 82 5.63 4.47 -2.66
N ASP A 83 6.44 5.51 -2.70
CA ASP A 83 6.55 6.44 -3.82
C ASP A 83 7.28 5.82 -5.01
N THR A 84 6.70 5.86 -6.21
CA THR A 84 7.26 5.28 -7.43
C THR A 84 8.55 5.96 -7.89
N VAL A 85 8.67 7.28 -7.71
CA VAL A 85 9.90 8.03 -7.97
C VAL A 85 11.02 7.54 -7.05
N VAL A 86 10.71 7.30 -5.76
CA VAL A 86 11.69 6.82 -4.78
C VAL A 86 12.17 5.41 -5.11
N LYS A 87 11.27 4.53 -5.53
CA LYS A 87 11.63 3.18 -6.00
C LYS A 87 12.61 3.26 -7.18
N LYS A 88 12.25 4.00 -8.25
CA LYS A 88 13.10 4.18 -9.44
C LYS A 88 14.45 4.86 -9.10
N LEU A 89 14.48 5.84 -8.18
CA LEU A 89 15.73 6.47 -7.71
C LEU A 89 16.64 5.47 -7.00
N SER A 90 16.08 4.64 -6.12
CA SER A 90 16.84 3.67 -5.35
C SER A 90 17.48 2.57 -6.21
N GLU A 91 16.92 2.29 -7.39
CA GLU A 91 17.50 1.39 -8.40
C GLU A 91 18.68 2.00 -9.14
N LYS A 92 18.65 3.34 -9.35
CA LYS A 92 19.63 4.04 -10.18
C LYS A 92 20.78 4.67 -9.39
N THR A 93 20.57 5.02 -8.12
CA THR A 93 21.56 5.70 -7.29
C THR A 93 21.41 5.38 -5.82
N ARG A 94 22.49 5.63 -5.06
CA ARG A 94 22.43 5.54 -3.59
C ARG A 94 21.49 6.62 -3.03
N THR A 95 20.37 6.18 -2.49
CA THR A 95 19.32 7.03 -1.93
C THR A 95 19.23 6.81 -0.42
N GLU A 96 19.25 7.87 0.37
CA GLU A 96 18.97 7.81 1.80
C GLU A 96 17.49 8.14 2.02
N ILE A 97 16.73 7.21 2.59
CA ILE A 97 15.32 7.44 2.92
C ILE A 97 15.18 7.72 4.43
N ILE A 98 14.66 8.89 4.76
CA ILE A 98 14.28 9.27 6.12
C ILE A 98 12.75 9.13 6.21
N PRO A 99 12.26 8.08 6.86
CA PRO A 99 10.83 7.81 6.85
C PRO A 99 10.03 8.84 7.65
N GLY A 100 8.82 9.13 7.18
CA GLY A 100 7.75 9.75 7.94
C GLY A 100 6.83 8.70 8.57
N VAL A 101 5.67 9.12 9.06
CA VAL A 101 4.63 8.20 9.51
C VAL A 101 3.97 7.55 8.29
N ALA A 102 3.89 6.23 8.28
CA ALA A 102 3.28 5.47 7.21
C ALA A 102 1.77 5.74 7.09
N ASP A 103 1.23 5.51 5.91
CA ASP A 103 -0.15 5.81 5.54
C ASP A 103 -1.20 4.94 6.24
N ASN A 104 -0.83 3.79 6.72
CA ASN A 104 -1.72 2.77 7.29
C ASN A 104 -2.06 3.02 8.76
N ARG A 105 -2.67 4.15 9.08
CA ARG A 105 -3.15 4.47 10.45
C ARG A 105 -4.39 3.71 10.88
N SER A 106 -4.97 2.88 10.03
CA SER A 106 -6.01 1.95 10.43
C SER A 106 -5.51 1.17 11.64
N ARG A 107 -6.39 0.86 12.57
CA ARG A 107 -6.07 0.04 13.74
C ARG A 107 -5.49 -1.28 13.24
N LEU A 108 -4.17 -1.39 13.28
CA LEU A 108 -3.50 -2.63 12.97
C LEU A 108 -3.88 -3.66 14.03
N PRO A 109 -4.14 -4.92 13.64
CA PRO A 109 -4.41 -5.97 14.60
C PRO A 109 -3.21 -6.19 15.51
N SER A 110 -3.44 -6.65 16.73
CA SER A 110 -2.37 -6.98 17.69
C SER A 110 -1.60 -8.25 17.34
N GLY A 111 -2.09 -9.03 16.38
CA GLY A 111 -1.51 -10.29 15.93
C GLY A 111 -0.88 -10.21 14.54
N SER A 112 -0.63 -11.37 13.93
CA SER A 112 -0.15 -11.46 12.55
C SER A 112 -1.25 -11.05 11.58
N PHE A 113 -0.89 -10.32 10.55
CA PHE A 113 -1.78 -9.92 9.45
C PHE A 113 -0.99 -9.81 8.15
N MET A 114 -1.68 -9.87 7.03
CA MET A 114 -1.10 -9.64 5.70
C MET A 114 -1.28 -8.19 5.27
N THR A 115 -0.33 -7.68 4.48
CA THR A 115 -0.47 -6.37 3.83
C THR A 115 -0.23 -6.50 2.33
N LEU A 116 -1.06 -5.83 1.54
CA LEU A 116 -0.91 -5.75 0.08
C LEU A 116 -1.10 -4.31 -0.38
N SER A 117 -0.28 -3.88 -1.35
CA SER A 117 -0.57 -2.66 -2.09
C SER A 117 -1.75 -2.89 -3.02
N ALA A 118 -2.65 -1.91 -3.15
CA ALA A 118 -3.75 -1.95 -4.10
C ALA A 118 -3.27 -2.17 -5.54
N TYR A 119 -2.10 -1.64 -5.89
CA TYR A 119 -1.50 -1.79 -7.22
C TYR A 119 -0.92 -3.17 -7.49
N ASP A 120 -0.61 -3.95 -6.45
CA ASP A 120 -0.07 -5.30 -6.58
C ASP A 120 -1.11 -6.40 -6.35
N ILE A 121 -2.33 -6.05 -5.93
CA ILE A 121 -3.35 -7.02 -5.53
C ILE A 121 -3.77 -7.95 -6.69
N GLY A 122 -3.73 -7.45 -7.91
CA GLY A 122 -4.03 -8.25 -9.10
C GLY A 122 -3.05 -9.40 -9.36
N ARG A 123 -1.83 -9.30 -8.80
CA ARG A 123 -0.78 -10.32 -8.87
C ARG A 123 -0.90 -11.37 -7.77
N ALA A 124 -1.76 -11.14 -6.77
CA ALA A 124 -1.96 -12.08 -5.68
C ALA A 124 -2.75 -13.31 -6.18
N GLU A 125 -2.04 -14.39 -6.47
CA GLU A 125 -2.66 -15.64 -6.92
C GLU A 125 -3.39 -16.36 -5.79
N ASN A 126 -2.97 -16.13 -4.55
CA ASN A 126 -3.53 -16.75 -3.35
C ASN A 126 -3.52 -15.76 -2.18
N ILE A 127 -4.65 -15.60 -1.51
CA ILE A 127 -4.81 -14.84 -0.27
C ILE A 127 -5.30 -15.81 0.81
N ASP A 128 -4.51 -15.95 1.87
CA ASP A 128 -4.91 -16.77 3.01
C ASP A 128 -5.89 -16.02 3.90
N THR A 129 -7.18 -16.24 3.68
CA THR A 129 -8.26 -15.53 4.40
C THR A 129 -8.32 -15.83 5.91
N ARG A 130 -7.49 -16.75 6.42
CA ARG A 130 -7.38 -17.04 7.86
C ARG A 130 -6.57 -15.99 8.63
N PHE A 131 -5.90 -15.09 7.91
CA PHE A 131 -5.24 -13.94 8.49
C PHE A 131 -5.96 -12.66 8.08
N PRO A 132 -6.05 -11.68 8.97
CA PRO A 132 -6.52 -10.35 8.60
C PRO A 132 -5.68 -9.77 7.46
N LEU A 133 -6.30 -8.98 6.59
CA LEU A 133 -5.67 -8.36 5.44
C LEU A 133 -5.84 -6.85 5.46
N LEU A 134 -4.74 -6.12 5.33
CA LEU A 134 -4.72 -4.68 5.07
C LEU A 134 -4.34 -4.45 3.61
N VAL A 135 -5.22 -3.80 2.85
CA VAL A 135 -4.91 -3.29 1.50
C VAL A 135 -4.77 -1.78 1.59
N TYR A 136 -3.63 -1.26 1.17
CA TYR A 136 -3.29 0.17 1.26
C TYR A 136 -3.02 0.77 -0.13
N GLN A 137 -2.91 2.10 -0.21
CA GLN A 137 -2.76 2.86 -1.47
C GLN A 137 -3.96 2.73 -2.42
N ILE A 138 -5.18 2.82 -1.87
CA ILE A 138 -6.39 2.93 -2.68
C ILE A 138 -6.60 4.43 -2.95
N ASP A 139 -6.15 4.90 -4.12
CA ASP A 139 -6.03 6.32 -4.39
C ASP A 139 -7.28 6.91 -5.05
N ASP A 140 -8.05 6.08 -5.73
CA ASP A 140 -9.27 6.49 -6.41
C ASP A 140 -10.28 5.32 -6.55
N LYS A 141 -11.42 5.61 -7.17
CA LYS A 141 -12.51 4.64 -7.38
C LYS A 141 -12.15 3.52 -8.38
N PHE A 142 -11.27 3.79 -9.33
CA PHE A 142 -10.84 2.78 -10.31
C PHE A 142 -9.96 1.75 -9.62
N VAL A 143 -8.97 2.21 -8.83
CA VAL A 143 -8.14 1.34 -8.00
C VAL A 143 -9.00 0.56 -7.00
N ALA A 144 -10.02 1.20 -6.39
CA ALA A 144 -10.97 0.50 -5.52
C ALA A 144 -11.76 -0.59 -6.25
N GLY A 145 -12.12 -0.35 -7.52
CA GLY A 145 -12.77 -1.34 -8.39
C GLY A 145 -11.88 -2.56 -8.64
N ASP A 146 -10.61 -2.34 -8.96
CA ASP A 146 -9.64 -3.43 -9.16
C ASP A 146 -9.42 -4.24 -7.88
N VAL A 147 -9.29 -3.57 -6.75
CA VAL A 147 -9.19 -4.20 -5.42
C VAL A 147 -10.43 -5.03 -5.12
N LYS A 148 -11.63 -4.47 -5.34
CA LYS A 148 -12.90 -5.19 -5.18
C LYS A 148 -12.91 -6.48 -5.99
N LEU A 149 -12.64 -6.40 -7.29
CA LEU A 149 -12.67 -7.55 -8.20
C LEU A 149 -11.64 -8.61 -7.83
N ALA A 150 -10.46 -8.21 -7.39
CA ALA A 150 -9.42 -9.13 -6.94
C ALA A 150 -9.84 -9.86 -5.65
N LEU A 151 -10.36 -9.13 -4.66
CA LEU A 151 -10.76 -9.70 -3.36
C LEU A 151 -12.02 -10.55 -3.44
N MET A 152 -12.98 -10.23 -4.31
CA MET A 152 -14.20 -11.03 -4.52
C MET A 152 -13.93 -12.43 -5.08
N LYS A 153 -12.69 -12.75 -5.46
CA LYS A 153 -12.27 -14.13 -5.76
C LYS A 153 -12.10 -14.97 -4.49
N PHE A 154 -11.83 -14.34 -3.35
CA PHE A 154 -11.51 -15.00 -2.08
C PHE A 154 -12.55 -14.77 -0.99
N TYR A 155 -13.24 -13.63 -1.01
CA TYR A 155 -14.25 -13.23 -0.04
C TYR A 155 -15.65 -13.16 -0.70
N PRO A 156 -16.72 -13.37 0.08
CA PRO A 156 -18.08 -13.14 -0.40
C PRO A 156 -18.32 -11.68 -0.82
N ASP A 157 -19.28 -11.46 -1.71
CA ASP A 157 -19.60 -10.13 -2.25
C ASP A 157 -20.14 -9.17 -1.15
N ASP A 158 -20.84 -9.73 -0.16
CA ASP A 158 -21.40 -9.01 0.98
C ASP A 158 -20.44 -8.93 2.19
N TYR A 159 -19.19 -9.39 2.01
CA TYR A 159 -18.18 -9.31 3.07
C TYR A 159 -17.96 -7.86 3.50
N ARG A 160 -17.98 -7.61 4.81
CA ARG A 160 -17.77 -6.26 5.34
C ARG A 160 -16.29 -5.98 5.46
N VAL A 161 -15.87 -4.86 4.90
CA VAL A 161 -14.51 -4.36 5.00
C VAL A 161 -14.53 -3.00 5.69
N ARG A 162 -13.52 -2.72 6.51
CA ARG A 162 -13.37 -1.42 7.13
C ARG A 162 -12.56 -0.52 6.24
N LEU A 163 -13.23 0.47 5.62
CA LEU A 163 -12.59 1.49 4.80
C LEU A 163 -12.11 2.64 5.69
N THR A 164 -10.84 2.99 5.56
CA THR A 164 -10.26 4.22 6.12
C THR A 164 -9.97 5.17 4.97
N SER A 165 -10.65 6.33 4.97
CA SER A 165 -10.51 7.36 3.94
C SER A 165 -10.25 8.71 4.60
N GLY A 166 -9.04 9.22 4.50
CA GLY A 166 -8.61 10.42 5.23
C GLY A 166 -8.70 10.22 6.76
N LYS A 167 -9.55 10.98 7.43
CA LYS A 167 -9.75 10.90 8.90
C LYS A 167 -10.93 10.02 9.32
N THR A 168 -11.69 9.50 8.37
CA THR A 168 -12.91 8.72 8.64
C THR A 168 -12.64 7.24 8.43
N ALA A 169 -13.25 6.41 9.26
CA ALA A 169 -13.25 4.97 9.09
C ALA A 169 -14.67 4.44 9.27
N PHE A 170 -15.14 3.65 8.31
CA PHE A 170 -16.49 3.09 8.30
C PHE A 170 -16.52 1.75 7.58
N ASP A 171 -17.55 0.96 7.84
CA ASP A 171 -17.69 -0.36 7.24
C ASP A 171 -18.53 -0.26 5.96
N VAL A 172 -18.04 -0.91 4.90
CA VAL A 172 -18.74 -1.03 3.60
C VAL A 172 -18.78 -2.50 3.20
N LYS A 173 -19.71 -2.88 2.32
CA LYS A 173 -19.65 -4.18 1.67
C LYS A 173 -18.56 -4.17 0.60
N LEU A 174 -17.87 -5.30 0.44
CA LEU A 174 -16.84 -5.44 -0.58
C LEU A 174 -17.38 -5.13 -2.00
N SER A 175 -18.62 -5.56 -2.29
CA SER A 175 -19.30 -5.25 -3.56
C SER A 175 -19.57 -3.76 -3.81
N GLU A 176 -19.57 -2.94 -2.77
CA GLU A 176 -19.87 -1.50 -2.83
C GLU A 176 -18.62 -0.62 -2.68
N LEU A 177 -17.42 -1.22 -2.62
CA LEU A 177 -16.19 -0.51 -2.30
C LEU A 177 -15.89 0.65 -3.26
N ASP A 178 -16.07 0.46 -4.56
CA ASP A 178 -15.84 1.48 -5.60
C ASP A 178 -16.91 2.58 -5.66
N HIS A 179 -18.01 2.43 -4.93
CA HIS A 179 -19.03 3.47 -4.75
C HIS A 179 -18.82 4.30 -3.48
N ALA A 180 -17.90 3.91 -2.61
CA ALA A 180 -17.59 4.62 -1.38
C ALA A 180 -16.85 5.95 -1.61
N ASP A 181 -16.74 6.79 -0.56
CA ASP A 181 -15.93 8.02 -0.58
C ASP A 181 -14.44 7.67 -0.47
N ILE A 182 -13.82 7.35 -1.61
CA ILE A 182 -12.40 7.04 -1.71
C ILE A 182 -11.61 8.34 -1.89
N ARG A 183 -10.61 8.52 -1.04
CA ARG A 183 -9.62 9.61 -1.15
C ARG A 183 -8.24 9.00 -1.36
N GLN A 184 -7.34 9.78 -1.92
CA GLN A 184 -5.96 9.35 -2.10
C GLN A 184 -5.36 8.83 -0.79
N GLY A 185 -4.72 7.66 -0.85
CA GLY A 185 -4.14 6.99 0.30
C GLY A 185 -5.16 6.26 1.18
N SER A 186 -6.38 6.02 0.72
CA SER A 186 -7.34 5.18 1.43
C SER A 186 -6.81 3.76 1.62
N SER A 187 -7.29 3.09 2.63
CA SER A 187 -6.97 1.69 2.91
C SER A 187 -8.22 0.93 3.37
N ILE A 188 -8.24 -0.36 3.11
CA ILE A 188 -9.25 -1.25 3.67
C ILE A 188 -8.60 -2.31 4.55
N TYR A 189 -9.30 -2.64 5.60
CA TYR A 189 -8.96 -3.73 6.50
C TYR A 189 -10.06 -4.77 6.46
N LEU A 190 -9.67 -6.03 6.29
CA LEU A 190 -10.52 -7.20 6.31
C LEU A 190 -10.14 -8.04 7.52
N ASP A 191 -11.11 -8.43 8.32
CA ASP A 191 -10.93 -9.41 9.37
C ASP A 191 -10.62 -10.79 8.79
N GLU A 192 -10.21 -11.73 9.62
CA GLU A 192 -10.03 -13.11 9.23
C GLU A 192 -11.37 -13.75 8.82
N ASP A 193 -11.35 -14.54 7.76
CA ASP A 193 -12.47 -15.39 7.35
C ASP A 193 -12.03 -16.85 7.27
N VAL A 194 -12.34 -17.58 8.31
CA VAL A 194 -12.03 -19.02 8.41
C VAL A 194 -13.08 -19.93 7.78
N ARG A 195 -14.18 -19.34 7.23
CA ARG A 195 -15.24 -20.12 6.61
C ARG A 195 -14.72 -20.74 5.31
N LEU A 196 -14.91 -22.05 5.18
CA LEU A 196 -14.62 -22.76 3.94
C LEU A 196 -15.82 -22.84 3.00
N VAL A 197 -17.04 -22.84 3.58
CA VAL A 197 -18.28 -22.95 2.81
C VAL A 197 -18.58 -21.61 2.15
N GLY A 198 -18.85 -21.62 0.84
CA GLY A 198 -19.21 -20.42 0.09
C GLY A 198 -18.04 -19.65 -0.52
N LYS A 199 -16.80 -20.10 -0.35
CA LYS A 199 -15.66 -19.52 -1.10
C LYS A 199 -15.83 -19.76 -2.59
N LYS A 200 -15.58 -18.74 -3.41
CA LYS A 200 -15.57 -18.86 -4.87
C LYS A 200 -14.30 -19.55 -5.37
N ARG A 201 -13.20 -19.44 -4.64
CA ARG A 201 -11.90 -20.03 -4.96
C ARG A 201 -11.23 -20.57 -3.70
N TYR A 202 -10.73 -21.79 -3.82
CA TYR A 202 -9.93 -22.44 -2.77
C TYR A 202 -8.46 -22.40 -3.15
N GLY A 203 -7.61 -22.00 -2.23
CA GLY A 203 -6.17 -22.00 -2.38
C GLY A 203 -5.55 -23.28 -1.79
N TYR A 204 -4.23 -23.42 -1.96
CA TYR A 204 -3.48 -24.55 -1.40
C TYR A 204 -3.60 -24.64 0.12
N CYS A 205 -3.60 -23.52 0.81
CA CYS A 205 -3.77 -23.48 2.27
C CYS A 205 -5.15 -23.98 2.72
N ASP A 206 -6.20 -23.71 1.94
CA ASP A 206 -7.55 -24.24 2.21
C ASP A 206 -7.57 -25.75 2.06
N LEU A 207 -6.92 -26.29 1.02
CA LEU A 207 -6.78 -27.73 0.83
C LEU A 207 -6.09 -28.38 2.03
N LEU A 208 -4.95 -27.87 2.45
CA LEU A 208 -4.24 -28.40 3.61
C LEU A 208 -5.08 -28.33 4.90
N TYR A 209 -5.84 -27.26 5.07
CA TYR A 209 -6.73 -27.13 6.22
C TYR A 209 -7.86 -28.17 6.17
N ILE A 210 -8.50 -28.36 5.00
CA ILE A 210 -9.54 -29.38 4.79
C ILE A 210 -8.98 -30.77 5.09
N MET A 211 -7.81 -31.11 4.56
CA MET A 211 -7.17 -32.40 4.82
C MET A 211 -6.90 -32.63 6.32
N LYS A 212 -6.34 -31.64 7.00
CA LYS A 212 -6.14 -31.69 8.46
C LYS A 212 -7.46 -31.86 9.21
N ARG A 213 -8.52 -31.20 8.77
CA ARG A 213 -9.83 -31.30 9.41
C ARG A 213 -10.47 -32.67 9.21
N LEU A 214 -10.36 -33.25 8.02
CA LEU A 214 -10.86 -34.59 7.73
C LEU A 214 -10.16 -35.68 8.54
N THR A 215 -8.85 -35.54 8.78
CA THR A 215 -8.05 -36.51 9.55
C THR A 215 -8.03 -36.24 11.07
N ALA A 216 -8.66 -35.15 11.55
CA ALA A 216 -8.74 -34.84 12.98
C ALA A 216 -9.53 -35.91 13.78
N PRO A 217 -9.35 -36.02 15.12
CA PRO A 217 -10.06 -37.01 15.94
C PRO A 217 -11.58 -37.01 15.79
N ASP A 218 -12.17 -35.85 15.54
CA ASP A 218 -13.60 -35.61 15.26
C ASP A 218 -13.90 -35.43 13.78
N GLY A 219 -12.95 -35.77 12.89
CA GLY A 219 -13.06 -35.67 11.44
C GLY A 219 -13.76 -36.87 10.80
N CYS A 220 -13.64 -36.99 9.48
CA CYS A 220 -14.27 -38.03 8.69
C CYS A 220 -13.73 -39.44 9.09
N PRO A 221 -14.57 -40.38 9.53
CA PRO A 221 -14.12 -41.71 9.94
C PRO A 221 -13.40 -42.46 8.81
N TRP A 222 -13.82 -42.26 7.56
CA TRP A 222 -13.20 -42.91 6.41
C TRP A 222 -11.78 -42.39 6.14
N ASP A 223 -11.59 -41.07 6.13
CA ASP A 223 -10.26 -40.47 5.92
C ASP A 223 -9.28 -40.81 7.05
N ARG A 224 -9.79 -40.93 8.28
CA ARG A 224 -8.98 -41.34 9.46
C ARG A 224 -8.53 -42.78 9.39
N ALA A 225 -9.29 -43.65 8.72
CA ALA A 225 -8.95 -45.07 8.55
C ALA A 225 -7.90 -45.30 7.45
N GLN A 226 -7.58 -44.29 6.62
CA GLN A 226 -6.55 -44.42 5.59
C GLN A 226 -5.17 -44.44 6.23
N THR A 227 -4.39 -45.44 5.93
CA THR A 227 -2.96 -45.56 6.30
C THR A 227 -2.15 -45.50 5.01
N HIS A 228 -1.09 -44.74 5.02
CA HIS A 228 -0.11 -44.70 3.93
C HIS A 228 1.06 -45.61 4.21
#